data_19145c31120f7e9629b88f76ba85e9f8
#
_entry.id   19145c31120f7e9629b88f76ba85e9f8
#
_cell.length_a   1.000
_cell.length_b   1.000
_cell.length_c   1.000
_cell.angle_alpha   90.00
_cell.angle_beta   90.00
_cell.angle_gamma   90.00
#
_symmetry.space_group_name_H-M   'P 1'
#
loop_
_entity.id
_entity.type
_entity.pdbx_description
1 polymer ?
#
loop_
_entity_poly.entity_id
_entity_poly.type
_entity_poly.pdbx_seq_one_letter_code
_entity_poly.pdbx_strand_id
1 'polypeptide(L)'
;MKKLVFVIIYLCLLLFSLPQSVEGKIGRNRKDAQPVLLDSILDNVMLFAPFYEKIVADYKAKLYVKGRMDIKKHNHLIRIVPSMFRMEKGVKEYMLEAFNEIHYTAPDIYDLKVTAMNGTLPKFPGITDEMKEYFDMNIYSSSLLYDKILSPLAANGRKHYHYYLDSIMGTGDSIRYKIRVEPKSKSYQLVKGYIVVSDQLWTVRELEFEGRSEILKFKAHVTMGEKEAEEFLPVGFEVGLTFKLLWNHIDWNYLARMDYSEVTLADIDRPILRKNKYDLNSSFNLRCDPEVVLRDSTLFAEQRPVPLAEEEKQIYDDYAERRQVKTEEKQQEEKKQKKAAKVWDKMEDILLSNYTLDFASLGSVKCSPLINPFMVSYSHRRGISYRQKFRYYRFFKGDRLLGLQTRLGYNFKLKEFYWTI
;
A
#
# COMPACT_ATOMS: atom_id res chain seq x y z
N MET A 1 -2.27 30.63 -18.54
CA MET A 1 -2.18 30.37 -17.09
C MET A 1 -1.01 29.46 -16.73
N LYS A 2 -0.77 28.32 -17.44
CA LYS A 2 0.38 27.43 -17.17
C LYS A 2 1.75 28.14 -17.13
N LYS A 3 2.00 29.10 -18.03
CA LYS A 3 3.25 29.88 -18.04
C LYS A 3 3.41 30.81 -16.82
N LEU A 4 2.31 31.22 -16.19
CA LEU A 4 2.33 32.11 -15.02
C LEU A 4 2.76 31.38 -13.74
N VAL A 5 2.33 30.13 -13.59
CA VAL A 5 2.73 29.25 -12.45
C VAL A 5 4.23 28.98 -12.49
N PHE A 6 4.76 28.64 -13.67
CA PHE A 6 6.21 28.49 -13.84
C PHE A 6 6.98 29.78 -13.59
N VAL A 7 6.43 30.92 -13.99
CA VAL A 7 7.05 32.23 -13.75
C VAL A 7 7.05 32.60 -12.26
N ILE A 8 6.00 32.26 -11.51
CA ILE A 8 5.92 32.53 -10.06
C ILE A 8 6.85 31.60 -9.30
N ILE A 9 6.89 30.31 -9.64
CA ILE A 9 7.87 29.36 -9.06
C ILE A 9 9.29 29.79 -9.39
N TYR A 10 9.55 30.22 -10.61
CA TYR A 10 10.84 30.72 -11.06
C TYR A 10 11.21 32.06 -10.37
N LEU A 11 10.24 32.93 -10.13
CA LEU A 11 10.44 34.18 -9.41
C LEU A 11 10.72 33.99 -7.92
N CYS A 12 10.05 33.03 -7.29
CA CYS A 12 10.37 32.61 -5.91
C CYS A 12 11.77 31.97 -5.82
N LEU A 13 12.15 31.15 -6.80
CA LEU A 13 13.51 30.60 -6.90
C LEU A 13 14.56 31.69 -7.12
N LEU A 14 14.27 32.73 -7.92
CA LEU A 14 15.17 33.90 -8.14
C LEU A 14 15.33 34.78 -6.89
N LEU A 15 14.31 34.92 -6.06
CA LEU A 15 14.40 35.69 -4.80
C LEU A 15 15.24 34.97 -3.73
N PHE A 16 15.38 33.66 -3.80
CA PHE A 16 16.25 32.88 -2.90
C PHE A 16 17.63 32.59 -3.49
N SER A 17 17.85 32.84 -4.78
CA SER A 17 19.13 32.61 -5.47
C SER A 17 20.04 33.86 -5.56
N LEU A 18 19.81 34.84 -4.73
CA LEU A 18 20.81 35.89 -4.61
C LEU A 18 22.08 35.28 -4.01
N PRO A 19 23.19 35.23 -4.77
CA PRO A 19 24.43 34.72 -4.22
C PRO A 19 24.88 35.71 -3.15
N GLN A 20 24.85 35.27 -1.89
CA GLN A 20 25.71 35.92 -0.92
C GLN A 20 27.13 35.62 -1.37
N SER A 21 27.80 36.62 -1.89
CA SER A 21 29.19 36.57 -2.25
C SER A 21 30.02 36.23 -0.99
N VAL A 22 30.25 34.93 -0.80
CA VAL A 22 31.25 34.46 0.12
C VAL A 22 32.54 34.34 -0.67
N GLU A 23 33.38 35.40 -0.63
CA GLU A 23 34.79 35.26 -0.89
C GLU A 23 35.39 34.30 0.15
N GLY A 24 35.42 33.02 -0.16
CA GLY A 24 35.94 31.95 0.68
C GLY A 24 37.07 31.22 0.00
N LYS A 25 38.27 31.45 0.48
CA LYS A 25 39.55 30.78 0.20
C LYS A 25 39.42 29.41 -0.45
N ILE A 26 39.92 29.30 -1.69
CA ILE A 26 40.19 28.04 -2.40
C ILE A 26 41.17 27.23 -1.57
N GLY A 27 40.72 26.14 -0.97
CA GLY A 27 41.55 25.26 -0.18
C GLY A 27 40.82 24.43 0.86
N ARG A 28 39.54 24.01 0.61
CA ARG A 28 38.85 23.07 1.50
C ARG A 28 38.79 21.66 0.91
N ASN A 29 39.22 20.71 1.71
CA ASN A 29 39.23 19.29 1.46
C ASN A 29 37.88 18.82 0.90
N ARG A 30 37.88 18.03 -0.18
CA ARG A 30 36.69 17.40 -0.79
C ARG A 30 35.77 16.69 0.22
N LYS A 31 36.30 16.29 1.38
CA LYS A 31 35.53 15.64 2.46
C LYS A 31 34.62 16.60 3.23
N ASP A 32 34.91 17.91 3.24
CA ASP A 32 34.11 18.89 4.00
C ASP A 32 32.97 19.50 3.15
N ALA A 33 33.03 19.38 1.83
CA ALA A 33 32.02 19.91 0.92
C ALA A 33 30.75 19.02 0.84
N GLN A 34 30.88 17.71 1.01
CA GLN A 34 29.74 16.76 0.94
C GLN A 34 28.70 16.97 2.04
N PRO A 35 29.03 17.20 3.31
CA PRO A 35 28.05 17.46 4.36
C PRO A 35 27.19 18.70 4.09
N VAL A 36 27.82 19.79 3.65
CA VAL A 36 27.13 21.07 3.36
C VAL A 36 26.16 20.91 2.19
N LEU A 37 26.55 20.18 1.14
CA LEU A 37 25.68 19.89 0.00
C LEU A 37 24.50 19.03 0.42
N LEU A 38 24.73 17.96 1.17
CA LEU A 38 23.68 17.07 1.65
C LEU A 38 22.66 17.83 2.52
N ASP A 39 23.12 18.66 3.43
CA ASP A 39 22.24 19.45 4.29
C ASP A 39 21.36 20.40 3.45
N SER A 40 21.91 21.06 2.44
CA SER A 40 21.16 21.91 1.52
C SER A 40 20.10 21.11 0.72
N ILE A 41 20.45 19.93 0.22
CA ILE A 41 19.50 19.08 -0.50
C ILE A 41 18.35 18.68 0.44
N LEU A 42 18.66 18.21 1.64
CA LEU A 42 17.67 17.78 2.62
C LEU A 42 16.76 18.93 3.07
N ASP A 43 17.31 20.14 3.25
CA ASP A 43 16.53 21.32 3.60
C ASP A 43 15.50 21.61 2.53
N ASN A 44 15.91 21.60 1.26
CA ASN A 44 15.00 21.84 0.15
C ASN A 44 13.94 20.74 0.03
N VAL A 45 14.32 19.46 0.03
CA VAL A 45 13.36 18.35 -0.07
C VAL A 45 12.33 18.40 1.06
N MET A 46 12.77 18.60 2.31
CA MET A 46 11.87 18.65 3.46
C MET A 46 11.02 19.93 3.50
N LEU A 47 11.50 21.02 2.90
CA LEU A 47 10.73 22.24 2.74
C LEU A 47 9.59 22.08 1.73
N PHE A 48 9.86 21.41 0.60
CA PHE A 48 8.88 21.24 -0.47
C PHE A 48 7.96 20.02 -0.25
N ALA A 49 8.34 19.01 0.52
CA ALA A 49 7.55 17.81 0.76
C ALA A 49 6.10 18.11 1.21
N PRO A 50 5.82 19.00 2.18
CA PRO A 50 4.45 19.33 2.58
C PRO A 50 3.62 20.01 1.49
N PHE A 51 4.27 20.64 0.51
CA PHE A 51 3.61 21.21 -0.65
C PHE A 51 3.28 20.13 -1.66
N TYR A 52 4.24 19.26 -1.97
CA TYR A 52 4.06 18.15 -2.90
C TYR A 52 3.06 17.11 -2.40
N GLU A 53 2.94 16.92 -1.08
CA GLU A 53 1.90 16.10 -0.47
C GLU A 53 0.48 16.46 -0.93
N LYS A 54 0.24 17.74 -1.28
CA LYS A 54 -1.08 18.31 -1.60
C LYS A 54 -1.20 18.85 -3.02
N ILE A 55 -0.17 18.67 -3.84
CA ILE A 55 -0.12 19.28 -5.16
C ILE A 55 -1.11 18.65 -6.14
N VAL A 56 -1.48 17.38 -5.94
CA VAL A 56 -2.40 16.66 -6.83
C VAL A 56 -3.83 16.85 -6.33
N ALA A 57 -4.68 17.43 -7.18
CA ALA A 57 -6.08 17.68 -6.88
C ALA A 57 -7.00 16.53 -7.33
N ASP A 58 -6.73 15.97 -8.50
CA ASP A 58 -7.53 14.90 -9.10
C ASP A 58 -6.68 14.08 -10.06
N TYR A 59 -6.92 12.77 -10.13
CA TYR A 59 -6.36 11.94 -11.19
C TYR A 59 -7.22 10.73 -11.51
N LYS A 60 -7.14 10.27 -12.77
CA LYS A 60 -7.64 8.97 -13.20
C LYS A 60 -6.47 8.12 -13.67
N ALA A 61 -6.46 6.86 -13.25
CA ALA A 61 -5.40 5.93 -13.62
C ALA A 61 -5.93 4.52 -13.80
N LYS A 62 -5.25 3.76 -14.66
CA LYS A 62 -5.35 2.31 -14.74
C LYS A 62 -4.28 1.72 -13.83
N LEU A 63 -4.67 0.80 -12.98
CA LEU A 63 -3.78 0.10 -12.07
C LEU A 63 -3.75 -1.38 -12.41
N TYR A 64 -2.61 -1.86 -12.87
CA TYR A 64 -2.31 -3.29 -12.94
C TYR A 64 -1.59 -3.74 -11.68
N VAL A 65 -2.02 -4.86 -11.15
CA VAL A 65 -1.45 -5.48 -9.95
C VAL A 65 -1.12 -6.93 -10.24
N LYS A 66 0.07 -7.35 -9.86
CA LYS A 66 0.52 -8.74 -9.89
C LYS A 66 1.11 -9.12 -8.54
N GLY A 67 0.67 -10.26 -7.99
CA GLY A 67 1.19 -10.79 -6.72
C GLY A 67 1.56 -12.27 -6.84
N ARG A 68 2.72 -12.66 -6.28
CA ARG A 68 3.16 -14.05 -6.12
C ARG A 68 3.35 -14.33 -4.65
N MET A 69 2.75 -15.40 -4.16
CA MET A 69 2.89 -15.89 -2.81
C MET A 69 3.63 -17.23 -2.80
N ASP A 70 4.73 -17.30 -2.05
CA ASP A 70 5.55 -18.49 -1.87
C ASP A 70 5.49 -18.96 -0.41
N ILE A 71 5.05 -20.18 -0.19
CA ILE A 71 4.95 -20.80 1.13
C ILE A 71 6.19 -21.64 1.37
N LYS A 72 7.18 -21.08 2.06
CA LYS A 72 8.45 -21.76 2.35
C LYS A 72 8.31 -22.80 3.44
N LYS A 73 7.52 -22.49 4.49
CA LYS A 73 7.20 -23.42 5.60
C LYS A 73 5.79 -23.12 6.09
N HIS A 74 5.05 -24.15 6.41
CA HIS A 74 3.73 -24.02 7.03
C HIS A 74 3.49 -25.17 8.03
N ASN A 75 2.68 -24.87 9.03
CA ASN A 75 2.13 -25.85 9.97
C ASN A 75 0.60 -25.84 9.92
N HIS A 76 -0.05 -26.73 10.67
CA HIS A 76 -1.51 -26.79 10.68
C HIS A 76 -2.20 -25.54 11.23
N LEU A 77 -1.50 -24.71 12.02
CA LEU A 77 -2.03 -23.45 12.57
C LEU A 77 -2.31 -22.40 11.50
N ILE A 78 -1.65 -22.48 10.34
CA ILE A 78 -1.90 -21.52 9.25
C ILE A 78 -3.32 -21.67 8.66
N ARG A 79 -3.98 -22.80 8.87
CA ARG A 79 -5.39 -22.99 8.52
C ARG A 79 -6.34 -22.14 9.36
N ILE A 80 -5.86 -21.65 10.52
CA ILE A 80 -6.60 -20.78 11.42
C ILE A 80 -6.42 -19.30 11.04
N VAL A 81 -5.56 -19.02 10.07
CA VAL A 81 -5.31 -17.65 9.59
C VAL A 81 -6.40 -17.26 8.58
N PRO A 82 -6.76 -15.95 8.48
CA PRO A 82 -7.81 -15.46 7.61
C PRO A 82 -7.73 -15.98 6.18
N SER A 83 -8.85 -15.90 5.48
CA SER A 83 -9.10 -16.48 4.14
C SER A 83 -8.03 -16.23 3.07
N MET A 84 -7.21 -15.19 3.20
CA MET A 84 -6.11 -14.91 2.28
C MET A 84 -4.99 -15.97 2.30
N PHE A 85 -4.93 -16.81 3.36
CA PHE A 85 -3.96 -17.88 3.50
C PHE A 85 -4.58 -19.28 3.40
N ARG A 86 -5.82 -19.39 2.92
CA ARG A 86 -6.42 -20.72 2.62
C ARG A 86 -5.64 -21.37 1.50
N MET A 87 -4.85 -22.36 1.87
CA MET A 87 -3.96 -23.07 0.97
C MET A 87 -4.55 -24.43 0.60
N GLU A 88 -4.35 -24.82 -0.64
CA GLU A 88 -4.62 -26.19 -1.07
C GLU A 88 -3.52 -27.13 -0.55
N LYS A 89 -3.89 -28.36 -0.21
CA LYS A 89 -2.91 -29.36 0.25
C LYS A 89 -1.88 -29.63 -0.86
N GLY A 90 -0.61 -29.47 -0.52
CA GLY A 90 0.50 -29.72 -1.44
C GLY A 90 0.88 -28.53 -2.33
N VAL A 91 0.08 -27.47 -2.38
CA VAL A 91 0.37 -26.27 -3.18
C VAL A 91 1.16 -25.26 -2.34
N LYS A 92 2.28 -24.80 -2.87
CA LYS A 92 3.18 -23.88 -2.18
C LYS A 92 3.26 -22.51 -2.83
N GLU A 93 2.80 -22.38 -4.06
CA GLU A 93 2.93 -21.16 -4.85
C GLU A 93 1.57 -20.74 -5.41
N TYR A 94 1.31 -19.44 -5.33
CA TYR A 94 0.07 -18.87 -5.80
C TYR A 94 0.33 -17.57 -6.53
N MET A 95 -0.50 -17.30 -7.53
CA MET A 95 -0.49 -16.06 -8.30
C MET A 95 -1.81 -15.32 -8.16
N LEU A 96 -1.71 -14.00 -8.30
CA LEU A 96 -2.84 -13.09 -8.38
C LEU A 96 -2.53 -11.99 -9.37
N GLU A 97 -3.49 -11.64 -10.21
CA GLU A 97 -3.44 -10.47 -11.08
C GLU A 97 -4.77 -9.75 -11.04
N ALA A 98 -4.74 -8.43 -11.15
CA ALA A 98 -5.94 -7.61 -11.26
C ALA A 98 -5.67 -6.36 -12.11
N PHE A 99 -6.66 -5.99 -12.92
CA PHE A 99 -6.78 -4.68 -13.54
C PHE A 99 -7.82 -3.87 -12.79
N ASN A 100 -7.50 -2.61 -12.55
CA ASN A 100 -8.37 -1.71 -11.80
C ASN A 100 -8.36 -0.33 -12.45
N GLU A 101 -9.46 0.40 -12.32
CA GLU A 101 -9.56 1.82 -12.60
C GLU A 101 -9.62 2.57 -11.28
N ILE A 102 -8.79 3.61 -11.15
CA ILE A 102 -8.75 4.47 -9.96
C ILE A 102 -9.14 5.87 -10.38
N HIS A 103 -10.03 6.49 -9.62
CA HIS A 103 -10.28 7.91 -9.64
C HIS A 103 -10.01 8.47 -8.24
N TYR A 104 -9.05 9.36 -8.14
CA TYR A 104 -8.70 10.07 -6.91
C TYR A 104 -9.17 11.50 -7.00
N THR A 105 -9.76 11.98 -5.93
CA THR A 105 -10.09 13.40 -5.74
C THR A 105 -9.61 13.83 -4.35
N ALA A 106 -8.81 14.88 -4.31
CA ALA A 106 -8.31 15.42 -3.03
C ALA A 106 -9.47 15.85 -2.09
N PRO A 107 -9.30 15.73 -0.78
CA PRO A 107 -8.02 15.38 -0.11
C PRO A 107 -7.78 13.88 0.07
N ASP A 108 -8.74 12.98 0.01
CA ASP A 108 -8.56 11.54 0.28
C ASP A 108 -9.75 10.71 -0.24
N ILE A 109 -10.33 11.08 -1.35
CA ILE A 109 -11.45 10.35 -1.94
C ILE A 109 -10.91 9.46 -3.04
N TYR A 110 -11.07 8.14 -2.87
CA TYR A 110 -10.68 7.14 -3.86
C TYR A 110 -11.89 6.34 -4.31
N ASP A 111 -12.13 6.28 -5.60
CA ASP A 111 -13.06 5.36 -6.24
C ASP A 111 -12.25 4.33 -7.03
N LEU A 112 -12.20 3.11 -6.55
CA LEU A 112 -11.49 1.99 -7.16
C LEU A 112 -12.50 1.00 -7.74
N LYS A 113 -12.41 0.79 -9.05
CA LYS A 113 -13.20 -0.21 -9.77
C LYS A 113 -12.31 -1.34 -10.23
N VAL A 114 -12.58 -2.56 -9.77
CA VAL A 114 -11.93 -3.76 -10.28
C VAL A 114 -12.56 -4.11 -11.63
N THR A 115 -11.76 -4.11 -12.70
CA THR A 115 -12.23 -4.38 -14.06
C THR A 115 -11.98 -5.82 -14.49
N ALA A 116 -10.88 -6.43 -14.04
CA ALA A 116 -10.59 -7.83 -14.28
C ALA A 116 -9.73 -8.42 -13.17
N MET A 117 -9.90 -9.70 -12.89
CA MET A 117 -9.11 -10.42 -11.90
C MET A 117 -8.81 -11.84 -12.35
N ASN A 118 -7.58 -12.29 -12.14
CA ASN A 118 -7.14 -13.66 -12.38
C ASN A 118 -6.26 -14.14 -11.22
N GLY A 119 -6.23 -15.45 -10.97
CA GLY A 119 -5.36 -15.98 -9.93
C GLY A 119 -5.60 -17.45 -9.61
N THR A 120 -4.68 -18.01 -8.86
CA THR A 120 -4.66 -19.42 -8.48
C THR A 120 -5.09 -19.67 -7.02
N LEU A 121 -5.38 -18.61 -6.26
CA LEU A 121 -5.89 -18.73 -4.88
C LEU A 121 -7.29 -19.35 -4.86
N PRO A 122 -7.56 -20.30 -3.94
CA PRO A 122 -8.83 -21.05 -3.92
C PRO A 122 -10.07 -20.20 -3.68
N LYS A 123 -9.96 -19.24 -2.77
CA LYS A 123 -10.99 -18.24 -2.47
C LYS A 123 -10.30 -16.91 -2.34
N PHE A 124 -10.38 -16.11 -3.38
CA PHE A 124 -9.87 -14.75 -3.32
C PHE A 124 -10.94 -13.84 -2.69
N PRO A 125 -10.63 -13.17 -1.57
CA PRO A 125 -11.61 -12.33 -0.88
C PRO A 125 -11.95 -11.03 -1.63
N GLY A 126 -11.41 -10.84 -2.83
CA GLY A 126 -11.41 -9.56 -3.52
C GLY A 126 -10.33 -8.63 -2.99
N ILE A 127 -10.26 -7.43 -3.54
CA ILE A 127 -9.44 -6.35 -2.97
C ILE A 127 -10.13 -5.94 -1.67
N THR A 128 -9.43 -6.09 -0.56
CA THR A 128 -9.95 -5.72 0.76
C THR A 128 -9.57 -4.29 1.10
N ASP A 129 -10.27 -3.69 2.07
CA ASP A 129 -9.92 -2.36 2.57
C ASP A 129 -8.48 -2.31 3.13
N GLU A 130 -7.92 -3.45 3.52
CA GLU A 130 -6.54 -3.55 3.96
C GLU A 130 -5.54 -3.33 2.81
N MET A 131 -5.92 -3.64 1.57
CA MET A 131 -5.08 -3.38 0.38
C MET A 131 -5.04 -1.89 0.01
N LYS A 132 -6.01 -1.08 0.46
CA LYS A 132 -5.96 0.38 0.33
C LYS A 132 -4.62 0.94 0.84
N GLU A 133 -4.10 0.39 1.94
CA GLU A 133 -2.85 0.81 2.56
C GLU A 133 -1.65 0.81 1.60
N TYR A 134 -1.72 -0.01 0.54
CA TYR A 134 -0.64 -0.14 -0.44
C TYR A 134 -0.81 0.78 -1.65
N PHE A 135 -2.02 1.29 -1.90
CA PHE A 135 -2.31 2.19 -3.01
C PHE A 135 -2.33 3.66 -2.60
N ASP A 136 -2.61 3.94 -1.31
CA ASP A 136 -2.64 5.27 -0.73
C ASP A 136 -1.26 5.63 -0.15
N MET A 137 -0.22 5.51 -0.97
CA MET A 137 1.14 5.85 -0.56
C MET A 137 1.54 7.20 -1.14
N ASN A 138 1.17 8.28 -0.45
CA ASN A 138 1.77 9.57 -0.73
C ASN A 138 3.16 9.62 -0.07
N ILE A 139 4.22 9.54 -0.90
CA ILE A 139 5.61 9.48 -0.42
C ILE A 139 6.06 10.76 0.27
N TYR A 140 5.38 11.89 0.03
CA TYR A 140 5.67 13.18 0.63
C TYR A 140 4.97 13.38 1.97
N SER A 141 4.08 12.47 2.36
CA SER A 141 3.43 12.50 3.66
C SER A 141 4.42 12.39 4.81
N SER A 142 4.11 13.02 5.92
CA SER A 142 4.93 12.94 7.15
C SER A 142 4.98 11.55 7.75
N SER A 143 3.99 10.71 7.44
CA SER A 143 3.92 9.30 7.82
C SER A 143 3.46 8.43 6.65
N LEU A 144 3.93 7.20 6.63
CA LEU A 144 3.62 6.21 5.60
C LEU A 144 2.86 5.04 6.21
N LEU A 145 2.15 4.26 5.36
CA LEU A 145 1.42 3.07 5.77
C LEU A 145 0.48 3.32 6.96
N TYR A 146 -0.44 4.28 6.83
CA TYR A 146 -1.42 4.67 7.86
C TYR A 146 -0.77 4.99 9.21
N ASP A 147 0.12 5.97 9.22
CA ASP A 147 0.80 6.46 10.42
C ASP A 147 1.63 5.40 11.18
N LYS A 148 1.95 4.30 10.51
CA LYS A 148 2.78 3.25 11.12
C LYS A 148 4.27 3.55 11.02
N ILE A 149 4.70 4.27 9.97
CA ILE A 149 6.10 4.55 9.67
C ILE A 149 6.29 6.05 9.58
N LEU A 150 7.24 6.58 10.33
CA LEU A 150 7.69 7.96 10.17
C LEU A 150 8.44 8.10 8.86
N SER A 151 7.96 9.00 8.00
CA SER A 151 8.64 9.27 6.73
C SER A 151 10.02 9.89 6.96
N PRO A 152 11.05 9.44 6.24
CA PRO A 152 12.34 10.14 6.22
C PRO A 152 12.24 11.58 5.69
N LEU A 153 11.20 11.90 4.93
CA LEU A 153 10.94 13.26 4.41
C LEU A 153 10.15 14.13 5.38
N ALA A 154 9.70 13.59 6.51
CA ALA A 154 9.02 14.38 7.52
C ALA A 154 9.93 15.50 8.07
N ALA A 155 9.35 16.64 8.43
CA ALA A 155 10.10 17.79 8.97
C ALA A 155 10.94 17.44 10.21
N ASN A 156 10.52 16.43 11.00
CA ASN A 156 11.29 15.92 12.14
C ASN A 156 12.17 14.71 11.80
N GLY A 157 12.25 14.32 10.52
CA GLY A 157 13.00 13.14 10.06
C GLY A 157 14.48 13.17 10.50
N ARG A 158 15.11 14.32 10.46
CA ARG A 158 16.52 14.48 10.91
C ARG A 158 16.77 14.10 12.37
N LYS A 159 15.75 14.11 13.22
CA LYS A 159 15.87 13.67 14.63
C LYS A 159 15.97 12.15 14.73
N HIS A 160 15.42 11.42 13.76
CA HIS A 160 15.25 9.96 13.83
C HIS A 160 16.09 9.20 12.82
N TYR A 161 16.60 9.87 11.75
CA TYR A 161 17.38 9.27 10.68
C TYR A 161 18.75 9.93 10.54
N HIS A 162 19.74 9.12 10.10
CA HIS A 162 20.97 9.56 9.49
C HIS A 162 20.82 9.55 7.98
N TYR A 163 21.41 10.52 7.31
CA TYR A 163 21.41 10.66 5.85
C TYR A 163 22.83 10.70 5.33
N TYR A 164 23.05 10.04 4.19
CA TYR A 164 24.36 9.98 3.54
C TYR A 164 24.17 10.17 2.03
N LEU A 165 24.94 11.06 1.44
CA LEU A 165 24.97 11.23 0.00
C LEU A 165 25.84 10.15 -0.63
N ASP A 166 25.21 9.12 -1.20
CA ASP A 166 25.93 7.97 -1.76
C ASP A 166 26.45 8.26 -3.16
N SER A 167 25.67 8.95 -4.02
CA SER A 167 26.07 9.29 -5.38
C SER A 167 25.31 10.49 -5.94
N ILE A 168 25.93 11.13 -6.92
CA ILE A 168 25.35 12.14 -7.78
C ILE A 168 25.34 11.57 -9.19
N MET A 169 24.17 11.56 -9.83
CA MET A 169 23.93 10.94 -11.13
C MET A 169 23.44 11.98 -12.11
N GLY A 170 23.73 11.80 -13.42
CA GLY A 170 23.30 12.72 -14.47
C GLY A 170 24.22 13.93 -14.63
N THR A 171 23.87 14.80 -15.58
CA THR A 171 24.58 16.03 -15.92
C THR A 171 23.58 17.12 -16.31
N GLY A 172 23.93 18.40 -16.12
CA GLY A 172 23.05 19.53 -16.43
C GLY A 172 21.73 19.47 -15.68
N ASP A 173 20.63 19.60 -16.38
CA ASP A 173 19.28 19.62 -15.79
C ASP A 173 18.76 18.25 -15.32
N SER A 174 19.52 17.17 -15.59
CA SER A 174 19.16 15.82 -15.20
C SER A 174 19.88 15.30 -13.95
N ILE A 175 20.46 16.20 -13.15
CA ILE A 175 21.16 15.82 -11.92
C ILE A 175 20.18 15.20 -10.92
N ARG A 176 20.58 14.06 -10.36
CA ARG A 176 19.84 13.33 -9.33
C ARG A 176 20.78 12.96 -8.17
N TYR A 177 20.30 13.09 -6.96
CA TYR A 177 21.03 12.78 -5.74
C TYR A 177 20.50 11.50 -5.11
N LYS A 178 21.35 10.48 -4.98
CA LYS A 178 21.00 9.27 -4.24
C LYS A 178 21.43 9.43 -2.79
N ILE A 179 20.45 9.45 -1.91
CA ILE A 179 20.62 9.69 -0.47
C ILE A 179 20.23 8.43 0.27
N ARG A 180 21.16 7.84 0.98
CA ARG A 180 20.94 6.70 1.86
C ARG A 180 20.37 7.18 3.20
N VAL A 181 19.39 6.43 3.71
CA VAL A 181 18.66 6.72 4.94
C VAL A 181 18.87 5.57 5.92
N GLU A 182 19.29 5.87 7.13
CA GLU A 182 19.49 4.89 8.20
C GLU A 182 18.85 5.36 9.50
N PRO A 183 18.09 4.50 10.21
CA PRO A 183 17.46 4.87 11.46
C PRO A 183 18.50 5.05 12.58
N LYS A 184 18.36 6.11 13.40
CA LYS A 184 19.21 6.37 14.57
C LYS A 184 18.94 5.41 15.73
N SER A 185 17.79 4.75 15.75
CA SER A 185 17.40 3.82 16.79
C SER A 185 16.64 2.61 16.23
N LYS A 186 16.64 1.51 16.98
CA LYS A 186 15.87 0.32 16.62
C LYS A 186 14.39 0.57 16.94
N SER A 187 13.60 0.83 15.93
CA SER A 187 12.15 1.01 16.05
C SER A 187 11.43 0.35 14.88
N TYR A 188 10.22 -0.14 15.11
CA TYR A 188 9.32 -0.63 14.04
C TYR A 188 8.67 0.50 13.25
N GLN A 189 8.79 1.74 13.70
CA GLN A 189 8.28 2.92 13.02
C GLN A 189 9.31 3.57 12.10
N LEU A 190 10.53 3.03 12.03
CA LEU A 190 11.61 3.56 11.23
C LEU A 190 12.03 2.56 10.15
N VAL A 191 12.45 3.09 9.02
CA VAL A 191 12.92 2.34 7.86
C VAL A 191 14.37 2.65 7.53
N LYS A 192 15.02 1.79 6.77
CA LYS A 192 16.30 2.04 6.14
C LYS A 192 16.19 1.88 4.64
N GLY A 193 17.05 2.53 3.89
CA GLY A 193 17.05 2.41 2.43
C GLY A 193 17.64 3.64 1.76
N TYR A 194 17.07 4.05 0.65
CA TYR A 194 17.52 5.26 -0.06
C TYR A 194 16.36 5.99 -0.72
N ILE A 195 16.59 7.25 -1.02
CA ILE A 195 15.77 8.11 -1.86
C ILE A 195 16.63 8.69 -2.98
N VAL A 196 16.07 8.84 -4.17
CA VAL A 196 16.67 9.55 -5.29
C VAL A 196 15.88 10.83 -5.52
N VAL A 197 16.54 11.96 -5.43
CA VAL A 197 15.94 13.29 -5.53
C VAL A 197 16.45 13.98 -6.78
N SER A 198 15.58 14.66 -7.53
CA SER A 198 15.98 15.49 -8.66
C SER A 198 16.53 16.83 -8.17
N ASP A 199 17.50 17.38 -8.89
CA ASP A 199 17.92 18.76 -8.74
C ASP A 199 16.81 19.73 -9.15
N GLN A 200 16.89 20.99 -8.78
CA GLN A 200 15.98 22.12 -9.07
C GLN A 200 14.59 21.96 -8.44
N LEU A 201 13.83 20.91 -8.76
CA LEU A 201 12.47 20.73 -8.24
C LEU A 201 12.43 19.99 -6.90
N TRP A 202 13.52 19.35 -6.49
CA TRP A 202 13.63 18.58 -5.23
C TRP A 202 12.56 17.50 -5.10
N THR A 203 12.04 17.01 -6.24
CA THR A 203 11.08 15.92 -6.28
C THR A 203 11.79 14.57 -6.09
N VAL A 204 11.13 13.65 -5.40
CA VAL A 204 11.60 12.28 -5.30
C VAL A 204 11.30 11.56 -6.60
N ARG A 205 12.30 10.87 -7.15
CA ARG A 205 12.19 10.07 -8.40
C ARG A 205 12.07 8.59 -8.11
N GLU A 206 12.69 8.17 -7.04
CA GLU A 206 12.75 6.76 -6.65
C GLU A 206 12.96 6.69 -5.15
N LEU A 207 12.38 5.69 -4.52
CA LEU A 207 12.69 5.34 -3.14
C LEU A 207 12.69 3.82 -2.96
N GLU A 208 13.57 3.35 -2.11
CA GLU A 208 13.58 1.98 -1.64
C GLU A 208 13.68 1.97 -0.12
N PHE A 209 12.72 1.36 0.55
CA PHE A 209 12.72 1.25 1.99
C PHE A 209 12.54 -0.19 2.45
N GLU A 210 13.33 -0.56 3.45
CA GLU A 210 13.16 -1.80 4.21
C GLU A 210 12.75 -1.48 5.64
N GLY A 211 11.78 -2.23 6.12
CA GLY A 211 11.29 -2.12 7.50
C GLY A 211 10.82 -3.46 8.04
N ARG A 212 10.43 -3.45 9.30
CA ARG A 212 9.86 -4.63 9.94
C ARG A 212 8.80 -4.23 10.97
N SER A 213 7.81 -5.07 11.13
CA SER A 213 6.95 -5.11 12.31
C SER A 213 7.24 -6.38 13.11
N GLU A 214 6.45 -6.67 14.15
CA GLU A 214 6.66 -7.84 15.01
C GLU A 214 6.75 -9.17 14.23
N ILE A 215 5.93 -9.34 13.20
CA ILE A 215 5.77 -10.60 12.46
C ILE A 215 6.04 -10.45 10.96
N LEU A 216 6.22 -9.22 10.47
CA LEU A 216 6.33 -8.91 9.05
C LEU A 216 7.62 -8.14 8.79
N LYS A 217 8.40 -8.55 7.79
CA LYS A 217 9.43 -7.75 7.17
C LYS A 217 8.93 -7.30 5.80
N PHE A 218 9.26 -6.09 5.42
CA PHE A 218 8.93 -5.58 4.10
C PHE A 218 10.11 -4.88 3.45
N LYS A 219 10.12 -4.93 2.15
CA LYS A 219 10.97 -4.12 1.28
C LYS A 219 10.06 -3.51 0.22
N ALA A 220 10.03 -2.19 0.11
CA ALA A 220 9.22 -1.48 -0.85
C ALA A 220 10.13 -0.63 -1.74
N HIS A 221 9.95 -0.74 -3.04
CA HIS A 221 10.59 0.07 -4.05
C HIS A 221 9.51 0.81 -4.83
N VAL A 222 9.60 2.12 -4.92
CA VAL A 222 8.62 2.98 -5.59
C VAL A 222 9.34 3.83 -6.62
N THR A 223 8.80 3.84 -7.83
CA THR A 223 9.27 4.68 -8.94
C THR A 223 8.23 5.75 -9.23
N MET A 224 8.65 6.99 -9.35
CA MET A 224 7.78 8.12 -9.68
C MET A 224 7.74 8.35 -11.19
N GLY A 225 6.68 9.02 -11.67
CA GLY A 225 6.55 9.41 -13.07
C GLY A 225 7.59 10.42 -13.51
N GLU A 226 7.86 10.47 -14.81
CA GLU A 226 8.82 11.41 -15.40
C GLU A 226 8.16 12.52 -16.22
N LYS A 227 6.87 12.39 -16.52
CA LYS A 227 6.11 13.38 -17.29
C LYS A 227 5.55 14.44 -16.37
N GLU A 228 5.64 15.72 -16.76
CA GLU A 228 5.10 16.91 -16.07
C GLU A 228 4.37 16.64 -14.71
N ALA A 229 3.02 16.50 -14.76
CA ALA A 229 2.22 16.34 -13.55
C ALA A 229 2.37 14.95 -12.89
N GLU A 230 2.80 13.92 -13.63
CA GLU A 230 3.03 12.57 -13.11
C GLU A 230 4.27 12.51 -12.19
N GLU A 231 5.17 13.49 -12.25
CA GLU A 231 6.39 13.49 -11.42
C GLU A 231 6.12 13.53 -9.91
N PHE A 232 4.90 13.89 -9.51
CA PHE A 232 4.45 13.88 -8.12
C PHE A 232 3.72 12.59 -7.74
N LEU A 233 3.56 11.67 -8.69
CA LEU A 233 2.76 10.46 -8.55
C LEU A 233 3.60 9.20 -8.80
N PRO A 234 3.36 8.12 -8.04
CA PRO A 234 4.05 6.87 -8.23
C PRO A 234 3.51 6.12 -9.45
N VAL A 235 4.38 5.69 -10.36
CA VAL A 235 4.01 4.87 -11.54
C VAL A 235 4.32 3.40 -11.34
N GLY A 236 5.20 3.07 -10.41
CA GLY A 236 5.59 1.69 -10.13
C GLY A 236 5.80 1.42 -8.65
N PHE A 237 5.30 0.25 -8.22
CA PHE A 237 5.52 -0.28 -6.88
C PHE A 237 6.02 -1.72 -6.98
N GLU A 238 7.04 -2.05 -6.20
CA GLU A 238 7.51 -3.41 -6.01
C GLU A 238 7.67 -3.63 -4.51
N VAL A 239 6.88 -4.53 -3.96
CA VAL A 239 6.85 -4.77 -2.51
C VAL A 239 7.07 -6.25 -2.23
N GLY A 240 8.14 -6.55 -1.51
CA GLY A 240 8.40 -7.87 -0.95
C GLY A 240 8.00 -7.90 0.52
N LEU A 241 7.17 -8.86 0.90
CA LEU A 241 6.72 -9.09 2.26
C LEU A 241 7.18 -10.47 2.72
N THR A 242 7.81 -10.55 3.88
CA THR A 242 8.17 -11.83 4.51
C THR A 242 7.46 -11.95 5.83
N PHE A 243 6.53 -12.87 5.91
CA PHE A 243 5.77 -13.20 7.10
C PHE A 243 6.39 -14.40 7.83
N LYS A 244 6.74 -14.24 9.11
CA LYS A 244 7.27 -15.30 9.96
C LYS A 244 6.54 -15.32 11.29
N LEU A 245 5.74 -16.35 11.52
CA LEU A 245 5.01 -16.54 12.78
C LEU A 245 4.82 -18.02 13.07
N LEU A 246 5.13 -18.46 14.28
CA LEU A 246 4.84 -19.82 14.77
C LEU A 246 5.30 -20.92 13.80
N TRP A 247 6.57 -20.87 13.35
CA TRP A 247 7.19 -21.75 12.35
C TRP A 247 6.59 -21.70 10.93
N ASN A 248 5.68 -20.75 10.65
CA ASN A 248 5.26 -20.45 9.30
C ASN A 248 6.19 -19.44 8.68
N HIS A 249 6.48 -19.59 7.39
CA HIS A 249 7.28 -18.68 6.59
C HIS A 249 6.63 -18.53 5.21
N ILE A 250 6.11 -17.36 4.93
CA ILE A 250 5.46 -17.02 3.67
C ILE A 250 6.12 -15.76 3.15
N ASP A 251 6.53 -15.81 1.89
CA ASP A 251 6.99 -14.66 1.14
C ASP A 251 5.89 -14.24 0.17
N TRP A 252 5.65 -12.95 0.07
CA TRP A 252 4.73 -12.37 -0.88
C TRP A 252 5.44 -11.25 -1.64
N ASN A 253 5.52 -11.41 -2.95
CA ASN A 253 6.06 -10.41 -3.84
C ASN A 253 4.91 -9.78 -4.63
N TYR A 254 4.88 -8.46 -4.63
CA TYR A 254 3.80 -7.66 -5.15
C TYR A 254 4.38 -6.62 -6.10
N LEU A 255 3.80 -6.51 -7.28
CA LEU A 255 4.15 -5.52 -8.29
C LEU A 255 2.88 -4.79 -8.70
N ALA A 256 2.95 -3.45 -8.74
CA ALA A 256 1.90 -2.63 -9.31
C ALA A 256 2.47 -1.64 -10.34
N ARG A 257 1.69 -1.36 -11.36
CA ARG A 257 1.98 -0.35 -12.38
C ARG A 257 0.76 0.53 -12.56
N MET A 258 0.98 1.83 -12.52
CA MET A 258 -0.05 2.85 -12.71
C MET A 258 0.17 3.56 -14.04
N ASP A 259 -0.89 3.71 -14.80
CA ASP A 259 -0.92 4.47 -16.05
C ASP A 259 -1.96 5.58 -15.91
N TYR A 260 -1.48 6.81 -15.82
CA TYR A 260 -2.30 7.98 -15.59
C TYR A 260 -2.85 8.53 -16.90
N SER A 261 -4.16 8.68 -17.00
CA SER A 261 -4.83 9.27 -18.17
C SER A 261 -5.09 10.77 -18.00
N GLU A 262 -5.44 11.18 -16.79
CA GLU A 262 -5.78 12.56 -16.46
C GLU A 262 -5.15 12.88 -15.10
N VAL A 263 -4.36 13.96 -15.02
CA VAL A 263 -3.80 14.47 -13.77
C VAL A 263 -4.05 15.95 -13.70
N THR A 264 -4.68 16.39 -12.62
CA THR A 264 -4.94 17.80 -12.35
C THR A 264 -4.18 18.22 -11.10
N LEU A 265 -3.31 19.21 -11.23
CA LEU A 265 -2.63 19.80 -10.09
C LEU A 265 -3.53 20.82 -9.42
N ALA A 266 -3.33 21.00 -8.11
CA ALA A 266 -4.04 21.98 -7.32
C ALA A 266 -3.71 23.41 -7.79
N ASP A 267 -4.73 24.26 -7.84
CA ASP A 267 -4.55 25.68 -8.05
C ASP A 267 -3.97 26.30 -6.76
N ILE A 268 -2.84 27.03 -6.89
CA ILE A 268 -2.17 27.68 -5.76
C ILE A 268 -3.11 28.71 -5.10
N ASP A 269 -3.97 29.33 -5.90
CA ASP A 269 -4.94 30.32 -5.42
C ASP A 269 -6.18 29.70 -4.74
N ARG A 270 -6.39 28.40 -4.91
CA ARG A 270 -7.45 27.63 -4.25
C ARG A 270 -6.82 26.53 -3.41
N PRO A 271 -6.50 26.81 -2.15
CA PRO A 271 -5.95 25.77 -1.30
C PRO A 271 -6.93 24.59 -1.25
N ILE A 272 -6.42 23.38 -1.51
CA ILE A 272 -7.19 22.15 -1.29
C ILE A 272 -7.74 22.27 0.14
N LEU A 273 -9.06 22.20 0.25
CA LEU A 273 -9.73 22.30 1.53
C LEU A 273 -9.10 21.27 2.46
N ARG A 274 -8.44 21.74 3.51
CA ARG A 274 -7.91 20.84 4.53
C ARG A 274 -9.06 19.99 5.00
N LYS A 275 -8.87 18.67 4.99
CA LYS A 275 -9.81 17.75 5.60
C LYS A 275 -10.12 18.28 7.01
N ASN A 276 -11.35 18.67 7.23
CA ASN A 276 -11.76 19.06 8.57
C ASN A 276 -11.51 17.86 9.49
N LYS A 277 -10.99 18.09 10.69
CA LYS A 277 -10.78 17.03 11.70
C LYS A 277 -12.02 16.15 11.91
N TYR A 278 -13.19 16.68 11.59
CA TYR A 278 -14.50 16.03 11.68
C TYR A 278 -15.09 15.64 10.31
N ASP A 279 -14.31 15.78 9.22
CA ASP A 279 -14.77 15.38 7.91
C ASP A 279 -14.74 13.86 7.79
N LEU A 280 -15.92 13.26 7.78
CA LEU A 280 -16.12 11.82 7.61
C LEU A 280 -16.15 11.39 6.13
N ASN A 281 -15.97 12.32 5.20
CA ASN A 281 -16.07 12.09 3.76
C ASN A 281 -14.83 11.49 3.13
N SER A 282 -13.77 11.19 3.88
CA SER A 282 -12.71 10.35 3.32
C SER A 282 -13.30 8.99 3.00
N SER A 283 -13.64 8.77 1.76
CA SER A 283 -14.25 7.52 1.34
C SER A 283 -13.35 6.81 0.37
N PHE A 284 -13.08 5.57 0.69
CA PHE A 284 -12.56 4.61 -0.26
C PHE A 284 -13.75 3.77 -0.74
N ASN A 285 -14.20 4.04 -1.94
CA ASN A 285 -15.25 3.27 -2.59
C ASN A 285 -14.58 2.16 -3.41
N LEU A 286 -14.79 0.94 -3.01
CA LEU A 286 -14.38 -0.22 -3.78
C LEU A 286 -15.61 -0.77 -4.50
N ARG A 287 -15.60 -0.73 -5.83
CA ARG A 287 -16.62 -1.35 -6.68
C ARG A 287 -16.00 -2.57 -7.35
N CYS A 288 -16.63 -3.70 -7.18
CA CYS A 288 -16.31 -4.91 -7.92
C CYS A 288 -17.55 -5.31 -8.71
N ASP A 289 -17.48 -5.28 -10.02
CA ASP A 289 -18.55 -5.78 -10.86
C ASP A 289 -18.74 -7.28 -10.60
N PRO A 290 -19.96 -7.77 -10.36
CA PRO A 290 -20.20 -9.20 -10.12
C PRO A 290 -19.72 -10.09 -11.28
N GLU A 291 -19.65 -9.56 -12.49
CA GLU A 291 -19.21 -10.26 -13.69
C GLU A 291 -17.68 -10.37 -13.79
N VAL A 292 -16.93 -9.50 -13.09
CA VAL A 292 -15.47 -9.40 -13.12
C VAL A 292 -14.78 -10.61 -12.43
N VAL A 293 -15.50 -11.36 -11.65
CA VAL A 293 -14.95 -12.54 -10.92
C VAL A 293 -14.49 -13.66 -11.86
N LEU A 294 -14.68 -13.51 -13.15
CA LEU A 294 -14.41 -14.55 -14.13
C LEU A 294 -13.10 -14.28 -14.90
N ARG A 295 -12.06 -14.83 -14.40
CA ARG A 295 -10.82 -15.40 -14.95
C ARG A 295 -10.72 -15.39 -16.49
N ASP A 296 -10.77 -14.22 -17.10
CA ASP A 296 -10.46 -14.08 -18.51
C ASP A 296 -8.94 -14.06 -18.69
N SER A 297 -8.36 -15.26 -18.92
CA SER A 297 -6.92 -15.40 -19.14
C SER A 297 -6.46 -14.73 -20.44
N THR A 298 -7.36 -14.54 -21.41
CA THR A 298 -7.03 -13.95 -22.70
C THR A 298 -6.79 -12.45 -22.57
N LEU A 299 -7.64 -11.75 -21.83
CA LEU A 299 -7.48 -10.33 -21.54
C LEU A 299 -6.14 -10.03 -20.85
N PHE A 300 -5.77 -10.88 -19.87
CA PHE A 300 -4.47 -10.73 -19.20
C PHE A 300 -3.29 -11.01 -20.13
N ALA A 301 -3.40 -11.98 -21.07
CA ALA A 301 -2.32 -12.26 -22.01
C ALA A 301 -2.06 -11.07 -22.95
N GLU A 302 -3.11 -10.36 -23.35
CA GLU A 302 -3.02 -9.25 -24.30
C GLU A 302 -2.63 -7.92 -23.65
N GLN A 303 -3.11 -7.64 -22.43
CA GLN A 303 -3.01 -6.32 -21.81
C GLN A 303 -1.99 -6.20 -20.68
N ARG A 304 -1.25 -7.26 -20.34
CA ARG A 304 -0.24 -7.19 -19.27
C ARG A 304 0.85 -6.15 -19.59
N PRO A 305 1.03 -5.15 -18.73
CA PRO A 305 2.15 -4.21 -18.88
C PRO A 305 3.50 -4.86 -18.56
N VAL A 306 3.49 -5.95 -17.77
CA VAL A 306 4.68 -6.70 -17.37
C VAL A 306 4.44 -8.19 -17.67
N PRO A 307 5.22 -8.82 -18.55
CA PRO A 307 5.05 -10.23 -18.89
C PRO A 307 5.28 -11.13 -17.68
N LEU A 308 4.69 -12.31 -17.70
CA LEU A 308 4.96 -13.34 -16.70
C LEU A 308 6.35 -13.94 -16.91
N ALA A 309 7.07 -14.16 -15.81
CA ALA A 309 8.25 -15.00 -15.80
C ALA A 309 7.86 -16.48 -16.06
N GLU A 310 8.79 -17.29 -16.53
CA GLU A 310 8.50 -18.72 -16.81
C GLU A 310 8.00 -19.47 -15.58
N GLU A 311 8.56 -19.19 -14.40
CA GLU A 311 8.08 -19.75 -13.14
C GLU A 311 6.64 -19.34 -12.81
N GLU A 312 6.26 -18.10 -13.13
CA GLU A 312 4.89 -17.60 -12.91
C GLU A 312 3.89 -18.26 -13.87
N LYS A 313 4.28 -18.50 -15.12
CA LYS A 313 3.47 -19.24 -16.10
C LYS A 313 3.23 -20.68 -15.60
N GLN A 314 4.28 -21.33 -15.13
CA GLN A 314 4.17 -22.70 -14.62
C GLN A 314 3.17 -22.81 -13.45
N ILE A 315 3.09 -21.79 -12.57
CA ILE A 315 2.09 -21.79 -11.49
C ILE A 315 0.66 -21.79 -12.04
N TYR A 316 0.40 -21.07 -13.14
CA TYR A 316 -0.91 -21.07 -13.80
C TYR A 316 -1.21 -22.39 -14.49
N ASP A 317 -0.22 -22.99 -15.16
CA ASP A 317 -0.35 -24.27 -15.86
C ASP A 317 -0.64 -25.41 -14.85
N ASP A 318 0.15 -25.49 -13.79
CA ASP A 318 -0.08 -26.43 -12.68
C ASP A 318 -1.46 -26.27 -12.04
N TYR A 319 -1.94 -25.04 -11.94
CA TYR A 319 -3.28 -24.76 -11.42
C TYR A 319 -4.37 -25.25 -12.38
N ALA A 320 -4.19 -25.03 -13.68
CA ALA A 320 -5.13 -25.49 -14.70
C ALA A 320 -5.25 -27.03 -14.70
N GLU A 321 -4.13 -27.73 -14.65
CA GLU A 321 -4.10 -29.21 -14.55
C GLU A 321 -4.81 -29.70 -13.27
N ARG A 322 -4.50 -29.11 -12.11
CA ARG A 322 -5.17 -29.47 -10.84
C ARG A 322 -6.68 -29.26 -10.90
N ARG A 323 -7.13 -28.22 -11.60
CA ARG A 323 -8.58 -27.97 -11.77
C ARG A 323 -9.25 -29.02 -12.63
N GLN A 324 -8.62 -29.45 -13.73
CA GLN A 324 -9.15 -30.48 -14.60
C GLN A 324 -9.34 -31.77 -13.81
N VAL A 325 -8.30 -32.24 -13.11
CA VAL A 325 -8.37 -33.47 -12.27
C VAL A 325 -9.49 -33.35 -11.21
N LYS A 326 -9.60 -32.23 -10.50
CA LYS A 326 -10.67 -32.05 -9.50
C LYS A 326 -12.07 -31.99 -10.10
N THR A 327 -12.21 -31.54 -11.33
CA THR A 327 -13.52 -31.53 -12.01
C THR A 327 -13.95 -32.93 -12.39
N GLU A 328 -13.02 -33.75 -12.84
CA GLU A 328 -13.26 -35.17 -13.17
C GLU A 328 -13.60 -35.99 -11.90
N GLU A 329 -12.86 -35.80 -10.80
CA GLU A 329 -13.13 -36.41 -9.51
C GLU A 329 -14.50 -36.00 -8.94
N LYS A 330 -14.88 -34.73 -9.03
CA LYS A 330 -16.18 -34.24 -8.55
C LYS A 330 -17.36 -34.83 -9.33
N GLN A 331 -17.24 -35.02 -10.63
CA GLN A 331 -18.28 -35.66 -11.42
C GLN A 331 -18.52 -37.12 -10.97
N GLN A 332 -17.50 -37.77 -10.41
CA GLN A 332 -17.62 -39.11 -9.84
C GLN A 332 -18.16 -39.12 -8.39
N GLU A 333 -17.90 -38.06 -7.59
CA GLU A 333 -18.25 -37.99 -6.16
C GLU A 333 -19.60 -37.31 -5.83
N GLU A 334 -20.25 -36.61 -6.76
CA GLU A 334 -21.48 -35.83 -6.50
C GLU A 334 -22.67 -36.68 -5.94
N LYS A 335 -22.55 -37.98 -5.85
CA LYS A 335 -23.56 -38.86 -5.28
C LYS A 335 -23.52 -39.05 -3.76
N LYS A 336 -22.52 -38.49 -3.01
CA LYS A 336 -22.33 -38.76 -1.56
C LYS A 336 -21.97 -37.61 -0.63
N GLN A 337 -22.22 -36.33 -0.95
CA GLN A 337 -21.91 -35.27 0.01
C GLN A 337 -22.95 -35.14 1.13
N LYS A 338 -22.55 -35.52 2.34
CA LYS A 338 -23.32 -35.48 3.58
C LYS A 338 -23.59 -34.03 4.00
N LYS A 339 -24.81 -33.70 4.44
CA LYS A 339 -25.26 -32.40 4.97
C LYS A 339 -24.33 -31.80 6.07
N ALA A 340 -23.61 -32.66 6.80
CA ALA A 340 -22.64 -32.25 7.82
C ALA A 340 -21.44 -31.44 7.28
N ALA A 341 -20.95 -31.74 6.07
CA ALA A 341 -19.83 -31.00 5.47
C ALA A 341 -20.20 -29.54 5.16
N LYS A 342 -21.43 -29.29 4.69
CA LYS A 342 -21.92 -27.92 4.44
C LYS A 342 -22.08 -27.07 5.71
N VAL A 343 -22.36 -27.68 6.85
CA VAL A 343 -22.44 -26.98 8.13
C VAL A 343 -21.04 -26.62 8.65
N TRP A 344 -20.08 -27.52 8.50
CA TRP A 344 -18.68 -27.25 8.84
C TRP A 344 -18.07 -26.15 7.96
N ASP A 345 -18.32 -26.15 6.65
CA ASP A 345 -17.86 -25.09 5.74
C ASP A 345 -18.42 -23.72 6.13
N LYS A 346 -19.73 -23.65 6.50
CA LYS A 346 -20.33 -22.40 6.99
C LYS A 346 -19.76 -21.96 8.34
N MET A 347 -19.53 -22.86 9.26
CA MET A 347 -18.91 -22.53 10.55
C MET A 347 -17.45 -22.07 10.36
N GLU A 348 -16.72 -22.72 9.49
CA GLU A 348 -15.37 -22.34 9.13
C GLU A 348 -15.34 -20.93 8.51
N ASP A 349 -16.30 -20.60 7.64
CA ASP A 349 -16.41 -19.27 7.06
C ASP A 349 -16.69 -18.18 8.10
N ILE A 350 -17.55 -18.42 9.09
CA ILE A 350 -17.82 -17.46 10.19
C ILE A 350 -16.61 -17.31 11.11
N LEU A 351 -15.91 -18.39 11.41
CA LEU A 351 -14.78 -18.37 12.35
C LEU A 351 -13.52 -17.77 11.72
N LEU A 352 -13.27 -18.03 10.45
CA LEU A 352 -11.99 -17.74 9.77
C LEU A 352 -12.09 -16.69 8.67
N SER A 353 -13.27 -16.26 8.27
CA SER A 353 -13.47 -15.25 7.21
C SER A 353 -14.23 -14.04 7.75
N ASN A 354 -14.05 -12.88 7.07
CA ASN A 354 -14.93 -11.76 7.31
C ASN A 354 -16.36 -12.14 6.90
N TYR A 355 -17.33 -11.90 7.75
CA TYR A 355 -18.72 -12.15 7.45
C TYR A 355 -19.54 -10.86 7.53
N THR A 356 -20.53 -10.75 6.66
CA THR A 356 -21.43 -9.61 6.59
C THR A 356 -22.81 -10.05 7.03
N LEU A 357 -23.38 -9.29 7.95
CA LEU A 357 -24.77 -9.43 8.38
C LEU A 357 -25.57 -8.30 7.74
N ASP A 358 -26.44 -8.64 6.81
CA ASP A 358 -27.29 -7.67 6.12
C ASP A 358 -28.66 -7.56 6.81
N PHE A 359 -28.99 -6.36 7.25
CA PHE A 359 -30.25 -6.03 7.91
C PHE A 359 -31.10 -5.18 6.94
N ALA A 360 -31.70 -5.81 5.97
CA ALA A 360 -32.59 -5.26 4.93
C ALA A 360 -32.70 -3.70 4.85
N SER A 361 -33.43 -3.06 5.77
CA SER A 361 -33.65 -1.61 5.78
C SER A 361 -32.69 -0.83 6.70
N LEU A 362 -31.92 -1.53 7.54
CA LEU A 362 -31.08 -0.91 8.56
C LEU A 362 -29.61 -0.80 8.16
N GLY A 363 -29.19 -1.45 7.07
CA GLY A 363 -27.79 -1.46 6.61
C GLY A 363 -27.11 -2.81 6.84
N SER A 364 -25.79 -2.85 6.65
CA SER A 364 -24.99 -4.05 6.80
C SER A 364 -23.88 -3.88 7.85
N VAL A 365 -23.60 -4.96 8.60
CA VAL A 365 -22.51 -5.04 9.57
C VAL A 365 -21.48 -6.05 9.06
N LYS A 366 -20.29 -5.59 8.75
CA LYS A 366 -19.16 -6.45 8.43
C LYS A 366 -18.35 -6.74 9.69
N CYS A 367 -18.22 -8.00 10.03
CA CYS A 367 -17.48 -8.47 11.20
C CYS A 367 -16.16 -9.11 10.75
N SER A 368 -15.07 -8.84 11.46
CA SER A 368 -13.83 -9.56 11.24
C SER A 368 -13.95 -11.00 11.73
N PRO A 369 -13.09 -11.95 11.24
CA PRO A 369 -13.08 -13.33 11.68
C PRO A 369 -12.94 -13.42 13.19
N LEU A 370 -13.65 -14.36 13.83
CA LEU A 370 -13.53 -14.57 15.28
C LEU A 370 -12.16 -15.11 15.66
N ILE A 371 -11.60 -16.00 14.85
CA ILE A 371 -10.26 -16.56 15.06
C ILE A 371 -9.31 -15.93 14.06
N ASN A 372 -8.65 -14.85 14.48
CA ASN A 372 -7.67 -14.16 13.67
C ASN A 372 -6.43 -13.83 14.51
N PRO A 373 -5.27 -14.42 14.22
CA PRO A 373 -4.02 -14.14 14.94
C PRO A 373 -3.62 -12.66 14.94
N PHE A 374 -4.01 -11.89 13.91
CA PHE A 374 -3.75 -10.45 13.83
C PHE A 374 -4.61 -9.61 14.78
N MET A 375 -5.65 -10.21 15.37
CA MET A 375 -6.47 -9.59 16.40
C MET A 375 -5.89 -9.79 17.81
N VAL A 376 -4.89 -10.66 17.94
CA VAL A 376 -4.15 -10.89 19.17
C VAL A 376 -2.91 -10.01 19.17
N SER A 377 -2.68 -9.29 20.24
CA SER A 377 -1.47 -8.50 20.46
C SER A 377 -0.92 -8.76 21.86
N TYR A 378 0.38 -8.63 22.01
CA TYR A 378 1.06 -8.75 23.30
C TYR A 378 1.80 -7.45 23.63
N SER A 379 1.68 -7.00 24.83
CA SER A 379 2.56 -5.96 25.38
C SER A 379 2.95 -6.29 26.81
N HIS A 380 4.15 -5.92 27.23
CA HIS A 380 4.62 -6.18 28.59
C HIS A 380 3.67 -5.61 29.66
N ARG A 381 3.10 -4.42 29.43
CA ARG A 381 2.19 -3.75 30.33
C ARG A 381 0.80 -4.40 30.36
N ARG A 382 0.21 -4.71 29.20
CA ARG A 382 -1.17 -5.17 29.04
C ARG A 382 -1.29 -6.70 28.96
N GLY A 383 -0.19 -7.42 28.78
CA GLY A 383 -0.20 -8.85 28.48
C GLY A 383 -0.80 -9.13 27.10
N ILE A 384 -1.44 -10.28 26.96
CA ILE A 384 -2.19 -10.65 25.77
C ILE A 384 -3.47 -9.83 25.71
N SER A 385 -3.77 -9.28 24.55
CA SER A 385 -5.00 -8.55 24.25
C SER A 385 -5.60 -9.11 22.97
N TYR A 386 -6.91 -9.31 22.97
CA TYR A 386 -7.68 -9.71 21.79
C TYR A 386 -8.57 -8.55 21.36
N ARG A 387 -8.72 -8.34 20.04
CA ARG A 387 -9.53 -7.26 19.46
C ARG A 387 -10.41 -7.79 18.36
N GLN A 388 -11.69 -7.41 18.35
CA GLN A 388 -12.65 -7.71 17.30
C GLN A 388 -13.06 -6.41 16.61
N LYS A 389 -13.11 -6.42 15.26
CA LYS A 389 -13.44 -5.25 14.44
C LYS A 389 -14.82 -5.44 13.85
N PHE A 390 -15.66 -4.41 13.98
CA PHE A 390 -16.99 -4.34 13.39
C PHE A 390 -17.06 -3.08 12.52
N ARG A 391 -17.65 -3.21 11.34
CA ARG A 391 -17.91 -2.07 10.46
C ARG A 391 -19.38 -2.09 10.09
N TYR A 392 -20.08 -1.04 10.42
CA TYR A 392 -21.46 -0.81 10.03
C TYR A 392 -21.52 0.13 8.85
N TYR A 393 -22.32 -0.21 7.83
CA TYR A 393 -22.54 0.61 6.65
C TYR A 393 -24.05 0.76 6.40
N ARG A 394 -24.48 1.98 6.13
CA ARG A 394 -25.84 2.27 5.73
C ARG A 394 -25.85 3.27 4.59
N PHE A 395 -26.50 2.88 3.48
CA PHE A 395 -26.74 3.76 2.35
C PHE A 395 -28.08 4.46 2.53
N PHE A 396 -28.10 5.76 2.32
CA PHE A 396 -29.29 6.60 2.31
C PHE A 396 -29.56 7.08 0.89
N LYS A 397 -30.79 7.54 0.62
CA LYS A 397 -31.16 8.16 -0.65
C LYS A 397 -30.28 9.38 -0.93
N GLY A 398 -29.80 9.54 -2.19
CA GLY A 398 -28.91 10.64 -2.58
C GLY A 398 -27.42 10.40 -2.31
N ASP A 399 -26.96 9.14 -2.51
CA ASP A 399 -25.57 8.69 -2.44
C ASP A 399 -24.84 8.97 -1.09
N ARG A 400 -25.62 9.14 -0.04
CA ARG A 400 -25.06 9.34 1.30
C ARG A 400 -24.78 8.01 1.98
N LEU A 401 -23.53 7.81 2.41
CA LEU A 401 -23.09 6.63 3.15
C LEU A 401 -22.79 6.99 4.61
N LEU A 402 -23.38 6.27 5.55
CA LEU A 402 -22.95 6.26 6.94
C LEU A 402 -22.08 5.02 7.19
N GLY A 403 -20.80 5.24 7.50
CA GLY A 403 -19.88 4.20 7.93
C GLY A 403 -19.49 4.40 9.39
N LEU A 404 -19.64 3.35 10.21
CA LEU A 404 -19.19 3.34 11.61
C LEU A 404 -18.26 2.15 11.81
N GLN A 405 -17.04 2.42 12.28
CA GLN A 405 -16.08 1.36 12.58
C GLN A 405 -15.85 1.29 14.08
N THR A 406 -16.13 0.14 14.68
CA THR A 406 -15.92 -0.12 16.10
C THR A 406 -14.93 -1.26 16.29
N ARG A 407 -14.06 -1.13 17.27
CA ARG A 407 -13.16 -2.18 17.72
C ARG A 407 -13.46 -2.46 19.19
N LEU A 408 -13.81 -3.71 19.48
CA LEU A 408 -13.98 -4.19 20.85
C LEU A 408 -12.79 -5.07 21.22
N GLY A 409 -12.19 -4.85 22.36
CA GLY A 409 -11.04 -5.63 22.79
C GLY A 409 -11.09 -5.98 24.27
N TYR A 410 -10.33 -7.02 24.63
CA TYR A 410 -10.17 -7.48 25.99
C TYR A 410 -8.70 -7.69 26.33
N ASN A 411 -8.24 -7.11 27.43
CA ASN A 411 -6.90 -7.29 27.97
C ASN A 411 -6.93 -8.37 29.05
N PHE A 412 -6.31 -9.52 28.77
CA PHE A 412 -6.37 -10.66 29.68
C PHE A 412 -5.62 -10.43 30.99
N LYS A 413 -4.49 -9.72 30.97
CA LYS A 413 -3.70 -9.43 32.18
C LYS A 413 -4.40 -8.42 33.10
N LEU A 414 -5.01 -7.38 32.51
CA LEU A 414 -5.69 -6.33 33.23
C LEU A 414 -7.15 -6.69 33.56
N LYS A 415 -7.70 -7.72 32.91
CA LYS A 415 -9.10 -8.13 32.96
C LYS A 415 -10.07 -7.00 32.60
N GLU A 416 -9.70 -6.19 31.59
CA GLU A 416 -10.43 -5.01 31.18
C GLU A 416 -10.92 -5.12 29.74
N PHE A 417 -12.17 -4.68 29.52
CA PHE A 417 -12.67 -4.41 28.17
C PHE A 417 -12.27 -3.00 27.74
N TYR A 418 -11.96 -2.85 26.45
CA TYR A 418 -11.77 -1.56 25.85
C TYR A 418 -12.45 -1.51 24.48
N TRP A 419 -12.81 -0.31 24.05
CA TRP A 419 -13.44 -0.09 22.75
C TRP A 419 -12.92 1.19 22.13
N THR A 420 -13.00 1.23 20.79
CA THR A 420 -12.63 2.39 19.97
C THR A 420 -13.67 2.50 18.87
N ILE A 421 -14.17 3.68 18.64
CA ILE A 421 -15.08 4.03 17.55
C ILE A 421 -14.33 4.93 16.59
#